data_4168808945a9266332b458fe4f2a1dcb
#
_entry.id   4168808945a9266332b458fe4f2a1dcb
#
_cell.length_a   1.000
_cell.length_b   1.000
_cell.length_c   1.000
_cell.angle_alpha   90.00
_cell.angle_beta   90.00
_cell.angle_gamma   90.00
#
_symmetry.space_group_name_H-M   'P 1'
#
loop_
_entity.id
_entity.type
_entity.pdbx_description
1 polymer ?
#
loop_
_entity_poly.entity_id
_entity_poly.type
_entity_poly.pdbx_seq_one_letter_code
_entity_poly.pdbx_strand_id
1 'polypeptide(L)'
;FDDLIVDDMLDKQAEKTINIVLLFGATPNNFRSFTSAFSVAYGSMSKDDLLIYTAKLDTEASRRYFDFSSDPNQSIRPGISSLAQSHRYLLDLMNISDDLYTVESGFDEKKFMRYIRIRLRTSVTIEFQNGKILRKVNLERGDTLLMLRYWHQSAQEIVSIFEGIGFIMLHSNITNDRQFILSISGVESKPTQAK
;
A
#
# COMPACT_ATOMS: atom_id res chain seq x y z
N PHE A 1 -5.35 11.33 6.36
CA PHE A 1 -5.27 11.41 4.89
C PHE A 1 -6.31 10.51 4.23
N ASP A 2 -6.70 9.42 4.90
CA ASP A 2 -7.60 8.41 4.34
C ASP A 2 -9.09 8.77 4.46
N ASP A 3 -9.47 9.53 5.48
CA ASP A 3 -10.89 9.84 5.76
C ASP A 3 -11.45 10.99 4.92
N LEU A 4 -10.62 11.93 4.47
CA LEU A 4 -11.07 13.16 3.80
C LEU A 4 -11.36 12.99 2.30
N ILE A 5 -10.68 12.08 1.62
CA ILE A 5 -10.80 11.96 0.16
C ILE A 5 -12.05 11.16 -0.22
N VAL A 6 -12.42 10.17 0.59
CA VAL A 6 -13.54 9.28 0.27
C VAL A 6 -14.88 9.94 0.60
N ASP A 7 -14.98 10.68 1.70
CA ASP A 7 -16.22 11.37 2.09
C ASP A 7 -16.62 12.50 1.13
N ASP A 8 -15.63 13.27 0.63
CA ASP A 8 -15.91 14.35 -0.32
C ASP A 8 -16.27 13.85 -1.74
N MET A 9 -15.75 12.69 -2.14
CA MET A 9 -16.07 12.10 -3.44
C MET A 9 -17.42 11.39 -3.49
N LEU A 10 -17.98 11.02 -2.33
CA LEU A 10 -19.24 10.27 -2.21
C LEU A 10 -20.40 11.12 -1.73
N ASP A 11 -20.23 12.45 -1.55
CA ASP A 11 -21.27 13.30 -0.95
C ASP A 11 -22.36 13.73 -1.94
N LYS A 12 -23.52 13.15 -1.73
CA LYS A 12 -24.84 13.82 -1.63
C LYS A 12 -25.38 14.54 -2.87
N GLN A 13 -25.58 13.84 -3.96
CA GLN A 13 -26.63 14.29 -4.86
C GLN A 13 -27.80 13.32 -4.84
N ALA A 14 -29.01 13.86 -4.69
CA ALA A 14 -30.26 13.11 -4.59
C ALA A 14 -30.68 12.36 -5.87
N GLU A 15 -29.85 12.36 -6.90
CA GLU A 15 -29.96 11.51 -8.06
C GLU A 15 -29.20 10.20 -7.80
N LYS A 16 -29.79 9.10 -8.27
CA LYS A 16 -29.22 7.75 -8.15
C LYS A 16 -27.85 7.69 -8.84
N THR A 17 -26.82 8.14 -8.16
CA THR A 17 -25.44 8.16 -8.64
C THR A 17 -24.77 6.86 -8.23
N ILE A 18 -24.11 6.21 -9.17
CA ILE A 18 -23.24 5.04 -8.95
C ILE A 18 -21.81 5.55 -8.87
N ASN A 19 -21.13 5.29 -7.77
CA ASN A 19 -19.72 5.59 -7.63
C ASN A 19 -18.87 4.39 -8.05
N ILE A 20 -17.76 4.66 -8.71
CA ILE A 20 -16.78 3.64 -9.08
C ILE A 20 -15.46 3.98 -8.41
N VAL A 21 -15.08 3.17 -7.43
CA VAL A 21 -13.80 3.26 -6.75
C VAL A 21 -12.76 2.49 -7.57
N LEU A 22 -11.71 3.18 -8.01
CA LEU A 22 -10.65 2.60 -8.84
C LEU A 22 -9.36 2.48 -8.03
N LEU A 23 -8.93 1.25 -7.78
CA LEU A 23 -7.66 0.94 -7.11
C LEU A 23 -6.77 0.10 -8.04
N PHE A 24 -5.94 0.77 -8.81
CA PHE A 24 -5.15 0.12 -9.85
C PHE A 24 -3.66 0.00 -9.51
N GLY A 25 -3.05 -1.05 -10.02
CA GLY A 25 -1.61 -1.27 -10.03
C GLY A 25 -1.04 -1.67 -8.67
N ALA A 26 0.19 -1.22 -8.41
CA ALA A 26 0.95 -1.63 -7.22
C ALA A 26 0.58 -0.86 -5.95
N THR A 27 -0.12 0.26 -6.06
CA THR A 27 -0.40 1.16 -4.93
C THR A 27 -1.12 0.46 -3.77
N PRO A 28 -2.17 -0.35 -4.00
CA PRO A 28 -2.84 -1.05 -2.91
C PRO A 28 -1.94 -2.02 -2.14
N ASN A 29 -0.95 -2.60 -2.81
CA ASN A 29 0.02 -3.51 -2.19
C ASN A 29 1.04 -2.77 -1.29
N ASN A 30 1.07 -1.44 -1.32
CA ASN A 30 1.94 -0.62 -0.48
C ASN A 30 1.26 -0.12 0.80
N PHE A 31 -0.02 -0.33 0.98
CA PHE A 31 -0.74 0.12 2.17
C PHE A 31 -0.19 -0.53 3.44
N ARG A 32 -0.29 0.19 4.55
CA ARG A 32 0.15 -0.31 5.86
C ARG A 32 -0.59 -1.59 6.25
N SER A 33 -1.87 -1.64 5.97
CA SER A 33 -2.73 -2.81 6.11
C SER A 33 -3.65 -2.89 4.92
N PHE A 34 -3.52 -3.95 4.15
CA PHE A 34 -4.37 -4.22 3.00
C PHE A 34 -5.85 -4.29 3.41
N THR A 35 -6.15 -5.11 4.41
CA THR A 35 -7.52 -5.29 4.93
C THR A 35 -8.13 -3.98 5.42
N SER A 36 -7.36 -3.17 6.18
CA SER A 36 -7.88 -1.90 6.71
C SER A 36 -8.23 -0.92 5.60
N ALA A 37 -7.40 -0.80 4.57
CA ALA A 37 -7.66 0.10 3.44
C ALA A 37 -8.95 -0.28 2.70
N PHE A 38 -9.15 -1.57 2.44
CA PHE A 38 -10.37 -2.06 1.79
C PHE A 38 -11.60 -2.01 2.70
N SER A 39 -11.43 -2.14 4.01
CA SER A 39 -12.54 -1.94 4.96
C SER A 39 -13.02 -0.50 4.98
N VAL A 40 -12.12 0.48 4.85
CA VAL A 40 -12.49 1.90 4.71
C VAL A 40 -13.26 2.11 3.41
N ALA A 41 -12.77 1.61 2.28
CA ALA A 41 -13.46 1.69 1.00
C ALA A 41 -14.86 1.06 1.09
N TYR A 42 -14.97 -0.16 1.64
CA TYR A 42 -16.26 -0.83 1.86
C TYR A 42 -17.22 0.01 2.72
N GLY A 43 -16.70 0.59 3.81
CA GLY A 43 -17.48 1.43 4.71
C GLY A 43 -18.08 2.67 4.04
N SER A 44 -17.39 3.21 3.04
CA SER A 44 -17.77 4.42 2.31
C SER A 44 -18.69 4.14 1.11
N MET A 45 -18.79 2.90 0.65
CA MET A 45 -19.57 2.51 -0.53
C MET A 45 -21.03 2.27 -0.21
N SER A 46 -21.89 2.59 -1.17
CA SER A 46 -23.33 2.32 -1.19
C SER A 46 -23.64 1.05 -2.00
N LYS A 47 -24.87 0.56 -1.92
CA LYS A 47 -25.32 -0.71 -2.55
C LYS A 47 -25.01 -0.81 -4.05
N ASP A 48 -25.10 0.28 -4.78
CA ASP A 48 -24.95 0.29 -6.24
C ASP A 48 -23.49 0.66 -6.66
N ASP A 49 -22.62 0.98 -5.69
CA ASP A 49 -21.25 1.37 -5.96
C ASP A 49 -20.38 0.15 -6.31
N LEU A 50 -19.35 0.39 -7.10
CA LEU A 50 -18.43 -0.64 -7.57
C LEU A 50 -16.99 -0.33 -7.13
N LEU A 51 -16.29 -1.35 -6.69
CA LEU A 51 -14.84 -1.33 -6.53
C LEU A 51 -14.21 -2.09 -7.69
N ILE A 52 -13.35 -1.43 -8.46
CA ILE A 52 -12.51 -2.07 -9.48
C ILE A 52 -11.07 -2.07 -8.97
N TYR A 53 -10.55 -3.26 -8.79
CA TYR A 53 -9.22 -3.47 -8.23
C TYR A 53 -8.34 -4.28 -9.17
N THR A 54 -7.09 -3.86 -9.33
CA THR A 54 -6.06 -4.64 -10.00
C THR A 54 -4.83 -4.77 -9.13
N ALA A 55 -4.22 -5.94 -9.15
CA ALA A 55 -2.96 -6.19 -8.46
C ALA A 55 -2.07 -7.14 -9.23
N LYS A 56 -0.77 -7.02 -8.99
CA LYS A 56 0.20 -8.03 -9.38
C LYS A 56 0.16 -9.16 -8.36
N LEU A 57 -0.04 -10.38 -8.86
CA LEU A 57 -0.15 -11.58 -8.03
C LEU A 57 1.22 -12.07 -7.56
N ASP A 58 1.21 -12.82 -6.48
CA ASP A 58 2.38 -13.57 -6.01
C ASP A 58 2.61 -14.79 -6.91
N THR A 59 3.53 -14.64 -7.84
CA THR A 59 3.98 -15.68 -8.75
C THR A 59 5.49 -15.78 -8.71
N GLU A 60 6.05 -16.89 -9.17
CA GLU A 60 7.50 -17.02 -9.29
C GLU A 60 8.11 -15.88 -10.12
N ALA A 61 7.47 -15.49 -11.22
CA ALA A 61 7.90 -14.38 -12.05
C ALA A 61 7.86 -13.04 -11.31
N SER A 62 6.81 -12.78 -10.52
CA SER A 62 6.71 -11.57 -9.72
C SER A 62 7.73 -11.54 -8.58
N ARG A 63 8.00 -12.68 -7.97
CA ARG A 63 9.04 -12.80 -6.94
C ARG A 63 10.42 -12.52 -7.52
N ARG A 64 10.74 -13.05 -8.71
CA ARG A 64 12.00 -12.75 -9.41
C ARG A 64 12.12 -11.29 -9.77
N TYR A 65 11.06 -10.65 -10.22
CA TYR A 65 11.05 -9.21 -10.52
C TYR A 65 11.41 -8.38 -9.29
N PHE A 66 10.98 -8.80 -8.11
CA PHE A 66 11.30 -8.15 -6.84
C PHE A 66 12.50 -8.78 -6.11
N ASP A 67 13.16 -9.76 -6.70
CA ASP A 67 14.38 -10.33 -6.16
C ASP A 67 15.58 -9.47 -6.54
N PHE A 68 15.78 -8.44 -5.77
CA PHE A 68 16.88 -7.50 -5.95
C PHE A 68 18.28 -8.11 -5.76
N SER A 69 18.38 -9.39 -5.42
CA SER A 69 19.65 -10.09 -5.24
C SER A 69 20.21 -10.69 -6.52
N SER A 70 19.36 -11.02 -7.48
CA SER A 70 19.70 -11.86 -8.63
C SER A 70 19.87 -11.10 -9.94
N ASP A 71 19.23 -9.94 -10.12
CA ASP A 71 19.30 -9.18 -11.38
C ASP A 71 20.21 -7.96 -11.25
N PRO A 72 21.32 -7.90 -12.04
CA PRO A 72 22.22 -6.76 -12.06
C PRO A 72 21.59 -5.45 -12.52
N ASN A 73 20.46 -5.51 -13.24
CA ASN A 73 19.78 -4.33 -13.78
C ASN A 73 18.69 -3.79 -12.86
N GLN A 74 18.43 -4.44 -11.73
CA GLN A 74 17.42 -3.97 -10.79
C GLN A 74 17.94 -2.78 -9.98
N SER A 75 17.05 -1.82 -9.73
CA SER A 75 17.38 -0.55 -9.09
C SER A 75 17.85 -0.68 -7.64
N ILE A 76 17.58 -1.82 -6.99
CA ILE A 76 17.95 -2.06 -5.60
C ILE A 76 18.49 -3.47 -5.46
N ARG A 77 19.75 -3.58 -5.02
CA ARG A 77 20.42 -4.85 -4.74
C ARG A 77 20.70 -4.96 -3.24
N PRO A 78 20.66 -6.15 -2.66
CA PRO A 78 21.18 -6.36 -1.31
C PRO A 78 22.60 -5.83 -1.19
N GLY A 79 22.84 -5.04 -0.16
CA GLY A 79 24.16 -4.45 0.07
C GLY A 79 24.50 -3.21 -0.76
N ILE A 80 23.61 -2.73 -1.65
CA ILE A 80 23.78 -1.43 -2.29
C ILE A 80 23.14 -0.37 -1.40
N SER A 81 23.92 0.63 -1.07
CA SER A 81 23.54 1.76 -0.20
C SER A 81 22.77 2.87 -0.93
N SER A 82 22.08 2.57 -2.03
CA SER A 82 21.36 3.61 -2.77
C SER A 82 19.86 3.33 -2.84
N LEU A 83 19.08 4.31 -2.39
CA LEU A 83 17.65 4.35 -2.60
C LEU A 83 17.31 4.95 -3.97
N ALA A 84 16.12 4.63 -4.49
CA ALA A 84 15.56 5.36 -5.62
C ALA A 84 15.42 6.85 -5.26
N GLN A 85 15.56 7.73 -6.24
CA GLN A 85 15.54 9.18 -6.03
C GLN A 85 14.28 9.66 -5.31
N SER A 86 13.13 9.06 -5.61
CA SER A 86 11.86 9.38 -4.93
C SER A 86 11.88 9.13 -3.42
N HIS A 87 12.55 8.07 -2.98
CA HIS A 87 12.71 7.77 -1.55
C HIS A 87 13.75 8.68 -0.89
N ARG A 88 14.84 8.99 -1.60
CA ARG A 88 15.87 9.92 -1.12
C ARG A 88 15.30 11.31 -0.87
N TYR A 89 14.47 11.80 -1.78
CA TYR A 89 13.82 13.10 -1.62
C TYR A 89 13.06 13.23 -0.29
N LEU A 90 12.39 12.17 0.16
CA LEU A 90 11.71 12.17 1.46
C LEU A 90 12.69 12.26 2.63
N LEU A 91 13.84 11.59 2.53
CA LEU A 91 14.88 11.65 3.56
C LEU A 91 15.56 13.04 3.60
N ASP A 92 15.81 13.63 2.43
CA ASP A 92 16.35 14.98 2.30
C ASP A 92 15.44 16.02 2.96
N LEU A 93 14.11 15.90 2.76
CA LEU A 93 13.12 16.75 3.44
C LEU A 93 13.15 16.62 4.97
N MET A 94 13.59 15.47 5.48
CA MET A 94 13.74 15.21 6.92
C MET A 94 15.17 15.50 7.42
N ASN A 95 16.05 16.04 6.57
CA ASN A 95 17.48 16.26 6.84
C ASN A 95 18.23 14.98 7.23
N ILE A 96 17.87 13.84 6.63
CA ILE A 96 18.56 12.57 6.81
C ILE A 96 19.44 12.31 5.59
N SER A 97 20.71 12.69 5.67
CA SER A 97 21.69 12.50 4.61
C SER A 97 22.16 11.03 4.48
N ASP A 98 22.69 10.69 3.31
CA ASP A 98 23.05 9.30 2.95
C ASP A 98 24.12 8.67 3.86
N ASP A 99 24.95 9.48 4.52
CA ASP A 99 25.97 9.02 5.46
C ASP A 99 25.39 8.58 6.82
N LEU A 100 24.16 9.00 7.15
CA LEU A 100 23.51 8.72 8.43
C LEU A 100 22.83 7.35 8.47
N TYR A 101 22.72 6.63 7.34
CA TYR A 101 22.02 5.36 7.31
C TYR A 101 22.67 4.30 6.41
N THR A 102 22.17 3.07 6.53
CA THR A 102 22.36 1.98 5.56
C THR A 102 21.03 1.57 4.99
N VAL A 103 21.00 1.17 3.73
CA VAL A 103 19.80 0.62 3.07
C VAL A 103 19.76 -0.88 3.28
N GLU A 104 18.61 -1.38 3.70
CA GLU A 104 18.32 -2.80 3.82
C GLU A 104 17.09 -3.13 2.96
N SER A 105 17.18 -4.18 2.17
CA SER A 105 16.05 -4.75 1.44
C SER A 105 15.91 -6.23 1.74
N GLY A 106 14.70 -6.76 1.70
CA GLY A 106 14.46 -8.16 1.98
C GLY A 106 13.00 -8.56 1.81
N PHE A 107 12.75 -9.83 2.11
CA PHE A 107 11.45 -10.44 2.13
C PHE A 107 11.13 -10.98 3.53
N ASP A 108 10.01 -10.57 4.09
CA ASP A 108 9.48 -11.11 5.35
C ASP A 108 8.55 -12.28 5.01
N GLU A 109 9.04 -13.49 5.14
CA GLU A 109 8.31 -14.71 4.81
C GLU A 109 7.06 -14.92 5.67
N LYS A 110 7.06 -14.42 6.92
CA LYS A 110 5.90 -14.55 7.81
C LYS A 110 4.75 -13.64 7.39
N LYS A 111 5.08 -12.52 6.76
CA LYS A 111 4.11 -11.52 6.32
C LYS A 111 3.87 -11.57 4.82
N PHE A 112 4.60 -12.37 4.08
CA PHE A 112 4.59 -12.35 2.62
C PHE A 112 4.76 -10.94 2.06
N MET A 113 5.75 -10.23 2.58
CA MET A 113 5.95 -8.81 2.31
C MET A 113 7.40 -8.51 1.96
N ARG A 114 7.62 -7.92 0.81
CA ARG A 114 8.90 -7.30 0.49
C ARG A 114 9.00 -5.93 1.14
N TYR A 115 10.22 -5.56 1.53
CA TYR A 115 10.48 -4.27 2.14
C TYR A 115 11.79 -3.67 1.68
N ILE A 116 11.83 -2.35 1.71
CA ILE A 116 13.03 -1.53 1.71
C ILE A 116 12.95 -0.67 2.95
N ARG A 117 14.00 -0.65 3.73
CA ARG A 117 14.12 0.19 4.92
C ARG A 117 15.52 0.78 5.00
N ILE A 118 15.63 1.88 5.68
CA ILE A 118 16.93 2.39 6.14
C ILE A 118 17.13 2.02 7.60
N ARG A 119 18.38 1.81 7.99
CA ARG A 119 18.81 1.66 9.38
C ARG A 119 19.75 2.79 9.73
N LEU A 120 19.44 3.52 10.77
CA LEU A 120 20.24 4.66 11.21
C LEU A 120 21.58 4.21 11.80
N ARG A 121 22.64 4.88 11.41
CA ARG A 121 24.02 4.71 11.93
C ARG A 121 24.27 5.56 13.17
N THR A 122 23.48 6.61 13.34
CA THR A 122 23.54 7.56 14.46
C THR A 122 22.13 8.02 14.81
N SER A 123 21.97 8.62 16.00
CA SER A 123 20.69 9.21 16.40
C SER A 123 20.40 10.47 15.58
N VAL A 124 19.14 10.66 15.20
CA VAL A 124 18.66 11.80 14.39
C VAL A 124 17.42 12.39 15.03
N THR A 125 17.33 13.70 15.09
CA THR A 125 16.11 14.41 15.46
C THR A 125 15.46 15.00 14.22
N ILE A 126 14.21 14.62 13.96
CA ILE A 126 13.42 15.16 12.87
C ILE A 126 12.47 16.20 13.46
N GLU A 127 12.44 17.38 12.87
CA GLU A 127 11.55 18.45 13.27
C GLU A 127 10.48 18.69 12.21
N PHE A 128 9.23 18.66 12.64
CA PHE A 128 8.07 18.94 11.78
C PHE A 128 7.42 20.22 12.27
N GLN A 129 7.31 21.19 11.37
CA GLN A 129 6.60 22.43 11.66
C GLN A 129 5.31 22.47 10.84
N ASN A 130 4.18 22.60 11.53
CA ASN A 130 2.88 22.84 10.92
C ASN A 130 2.28 24.10 11.57
N GLY A 131 2.40 25.22 10.88
CA GLY A 131 2.04 26.53 11.42
C GLY A 131 2.83 26.85 12.68
N LYS A 132 2.14 27.01 13.81
CA LYS A 132 2.76 27.29 15.13
C LYS A 132 3.17 26.04 15.90
N ILE A 133 2.83 24.85 15.41
CA ILE A 133 3.10 23.59 16.11
C ILE A 133 4.43 23.05 15.61
N LEU A 134 5.41 22.95 16.50
CA LEU A 134 6.65 22.23 16.27
C LEU A 134 6.55 20.85 16.92
N ARG A 135 6.75 19.81 16.13
CA ARG A 135 6.87 18.43 16.62
C ARG A 135 8.27 17.91 16.37
N LYS A 136 8.85 17.26 17.36
CA LYS A 136 10.15 16.62 17.28
C LYS A 136 9.99 15.12 17.43
N VAL A 137 10.65 14.37 16.57
CA VAL A 137 10.75 12.90 16.64
C VAL A 137 12.23 12.56 16.77
N ASN A 138 12.59 11.94 17.88
CA ASN A 138 13.94 11.45 18.10
C ASN A 138 14.00 10.00 17.64
N LEU A 139 14.93 9.71 16.78
CA LEU A 139 15.25 8.37 16.30
C LEU A 139 16.64 8.02 16.80
N GLU A 140 16.79 6.83 17.33
CA GLU A 140 18.05 6.37 17.90
C GLU A 140 18.90 5.63 16.86
N ARG A 141 20.19 5.52 17.12
CA ARG A 141 21.08 4.65 16.34
C ARG A 141 20.53 3.23 16.32
N GLY A 142 20.41 2.65 15.13
CA GLY A 142 19.86 1.31 14.92
C GLY A 142 18.37 1.28 14.63
N ASP A 143 17.65 2.38 14.85
CA ASP A 143 16.26 2.50 14.43
C ASP A 143 16.12 2.33 12.92
N THR A 144 14.96 1.84 12.50
CA THR A 144 14.69 1.61 11.09
C THR A 144 13.48 2.39 10.61
N LEU A 145 13.60 3.02 9.44
CA LEU A 145 12.48 3.64 8.73
C LEU A 145 12.13 2.79 7.52
N LEU A 146 10.87 2.39 7.43
CA LEU A 146 10.37 1.62 6.31
C LEU A 146 10.06 2.57 5.14
N MET A 147 10.79 2.43 4.05
CA MET A 147 10.70 3.27 2.85
C MET A 147 9.71 2.71 1.84
N LEU A 148 9.66 1.39 1.71
CA LEU A 148 8.75 0.68 0.83
C LEU A 148 8.33 -0.63 1.48
N ARG A 149 7.05 -0.97 1.31
CA ARG A 149 6.53 -2.31 1.51
C ARG A 149 5.75 -2.73 0.27
N TYR A 150 5.71 -4.01 0.03
CA TYR A 150 4.90 -4.59 -1.03
C TYR A 150 4.38 -5.95 -0.58
N TRP A 151 3.06 -6.04 -0.44
CA TRP A 151 2.39 -7.30 -0.08
C TRP A 151 2.32 -8.21 -1.29
N HIS A 152 2.76 -9.44 -1.12
CA HIS A 152 2.61 -10.49 -2.12
C HIS A 152 1.38 -11.32 -1.77
N GLN A 153 0.42 -11.38 -2.67
CA GLN A 153 -0.84 -12.05 -2.45
C GLN A 153 -1.20 -12.90 -3.66
N SER A 154 -1.72 -14.09 -3.40
CA SER A 154 -2.35 -14.92 -4.42
C SER A 154 -3.75 -14.37 -4.74
N ALA A 155 -4.29 -14.79 -5.89
CA ALA A 155 -5.66 -14.42 -6.26
C ALA A 155 -6.68 -14.89 -5.21
N GLN A 156 -6.48 -16.09 -4.64
CA GLN A 156 -7.39 -16.64 -3.66
C GLN A 156 -7.35 -15.87 -2.33
N GLU A 157 -6.19 -15.44 -1.89
CA GLU A 157 -6.07 -14.57 -0.69
C GLU A 157 -6.78 -13.25 -0.90
N ILE A 158 -6.65 -12.63 -2.07
CA ILE A 158 -7.35 -11.38 -2.39
C ILE A 158 -8.86 -11.58 -2.32
N VAL A 159 -9.39 -12.63 -2.97
CA VAL A 159 -10.83 -12.96 -2.91
C VAL A 159 -11.27 -13.18 -1.47
N SER A 160 -10.56 -14.00 -0.71
CA SER A 160 -10.90 -14.30 0.69
C SER A 160 -10.89 -13.05 1.58
N ILE A 161 -9.96 -12.13 1.34
CA ILE A 161 -9.92 -10.85 2.08
C ILE A 161 -11.14 -10.00 1.74
N PHE A 162 -11.51 -9.91 0.45
CA PHE A 162 -12.67 -9.12 0.01
C PHE A 162 -13.96 -9.68 0.58
N GLU A 163 -14.16 -10.99 0.48
CA GLU A 163 -15.31 -11.68 1.08
C GLU A 163 -15.36 -11.50 2.60
N GLY A 164 -14.21 -11.60 3.27
CA GLY A 164 -14.09 -11.39 4.70
C GLY A 164 -14.39 -9.97 5.17
N ILE A 165 -14.22 -8.96 4.30
CA ILE A 165 -14.64 -7.57 4.53
C ILE A 165 -16.14 -7.39 4.29
N GLY A 166 -16.75 -8.21 3.43
CA GLY A 166 -18.15 -8.15 3.06
C GLY A 166 -18.42 -7.72 1.61
N PHE A 167 -17.36 -7.60 0.79
CA PHE A 167 -17.55 -7.36 -0.64
C PHE A 167 -18.16 -8.58 -1.33
N ILE A 168 -19.03 -8.32 -2.31
CA ILE A 168 -19.53 -9.34 -3.23
C ILE A 168 -18.66 -9.28 -4.48
N MET A 169 -17.97 -10.38 -4.78
CA MET A 169 -17.20 -10.50 -6.00
C MET A 169 -18.14 -10.66 -7.20
N LEU A 170 -18.27 -9.62 -8.02
CA LEU A 170 -19.11 -9.63 -9.21
C LEU A 170 -18.37 -10.21 -10.43
N HIS A 171 -17.09 -9.95 -10.51
CA HIS A 171 -16.23 -10.45 -11.60
C HIS A 171 -14.79 -10.55 -11.11
N SER A 172 -14.10 -11.59 -11.57
CA SER A 172 -12.67 -11.74 -11.35
C SER A 172 -12.05 -12.38 -12.59
N ASN A 173 -10.96 -11.79 -13.06
CA ASN A 173 -10.18 -12.33 -14.18
C ASN A 173 -8.69 -12.24 -13.86
N ILE A 174 -7.96 -13.27 -14.25
CA ILE A 174 -6.52 -13.35 -14.12
C ILE A 174 -5.93 -13.33 -15.52
N THR A 175 -4.88 -12.54 -15.74
CA THR A 175 -4.19 -12.49 -17.03
C THR A 175 -3.66 -13.86 -17.46
N ASN A 176 -3.49 -14.08 -18.76
CA ASN A 176 -3.04 -15.36 -19.31
C ASN A 176 -1.69 -15.81 -18.76
N ASP A 177 -0.81 -14.85 -18.46
CA ASP A 177 0.50 -15.09 -17.82
C ASP A 177 0.41 -15.26 -16.29
N ARG A 178 -0.82 -15.22 -15.74
CA ARG A 178 -1.14 -15.35 -14.31
C ARG A 178 -0.46 -14.32 -13.40
N GLN A 179 0.03 -13.22 -13.94
CA GLN A 179 0.74 -12.22 -13.14
C GLN A 179 -0.15 -11.15 -12.53
N PHE A 180 -1.34 -10.93 -13.07
CA PHE A 180 -2.24 -9.89 -12.59
C PHE A 180 -3.66 -10.41 -12.40
N ILE A 181 -4.35 -9.81 -11.45
CA ILE A 181 -5.80 -9.97 -11.27
C ILE A 181 -6.49 -8.64 -11.55
N LEU A 182 -7.65 -8.71 -12.20
CA LEU A 182 -8.67 -7.68 -12.23
C LEU A 182 -9.87 -8.23 -11.47
N SER A 183 -10.39 -7.48 -10.52
CA SER A 183 -11.64 -7.82 -9.84
C SER A 183 -12.60 -6.63 -9.84
N ILE A 184 -13.88 -6.94 -9.92
CA ILE A 184 -14.99 -5.99 -9.76
C ILE A 184 -15.83 -6.52 -8.62
N SER A 185 -16.02 -5.68 -7.62
CA SER A 185 -16.77 -6.03 -6.40
C SER A 185 -17.82 -4.97 -6.11
N GLY A 186 -18.93 -5.39 -5.56
CA GLY A 186 -19.97 -4.54 -5.02
C GLY A 186 -20.14 -4.73 -3.52
N VAL A 187 -21.11 -4.04 -2.95
CA VAL A 187 -21.50 -4.18 -1.55
C VAL A 187 -22.97 -4.57 -1.45
N GLU A 188 -23.29 -5.44 -0.49
CA GLU A 188 -24.69 -5.71 -0.18
C GLU A 188 -25.39 -4.48 0.43
N SER A 189 -26.70 -4.41 0.24
CA SER A 189 -27.49 -3.42 0.95
C SER A 189 -27.32 -3.62 2.46
N LYS A 190 -26.68 -2.65 3.12
CA LYS A 190 -26.64 -2.65 4.58
C LYS A 190 -28.09 -2.66 5.08
N PRO A 191 -28.47 -3.52 6.03
CA PRO A 191 -29.78 -3.44 6.63
C PRO A 191 -29.93 -2.01 7.20
N THR A 192 -30.98 -1.32 6.78
CA THR A 192 -31.32 0.01 7.30
C THR A 192 -31.45 -0.13 8.80
N GLN A 193 -30.51 0.40 9.56
CA GLN A 193 -30.69 0.51 11.00
C GLN A 193 -31.94 1.40 11.20
N ALA A 194 -33.02 0.81 11.60
CA ALA A 194 -34.20 1.56 12.02
C ALA A 194 -33.77 2.48 13.17
N LYS A 195 -33.96 3.77 12.96
CA LYS A 195 -33.70 4.81 13.97
C LYS A 195 -34.75 4.69 15.07
#